data_3ed509950993f55c61e384ab9b6b390c
#
_entry.id   3ed509950993f55c61e384ab9b6b390c
#
_cell.length_a   1.000
_cell.length_b   1.000
_cell.length_c   1.000
_cell.angle_alpha   90.00
_cell.angle_beta   90.00
_cell.angle_gamma   90.00
#
_symmetry.space_group_name_H-M   'P 1'
#
loop_
_entity.id
_entity.type
_entity.pdbx_description
1 polymer ?
#
loop_
_entity_poly.entity_id
_entity_poly.type
_entity_poly.pdbx_seq_one_letter_code
_entity_poly.pdbx_strand_id
1 'polypeptide(L)'
;MNFLQYDLGHRQRGEIVEVSLTSGANVRLMTGSEFNNYKNGRKHRFIGGLAKRSPVRLQIPSSGRWYVAVDMQGLRGSTNASVRVMPGMLPEIQERPLSEIPSLVRDNVPSPEESGGETHDVFISHASEDKDELVRPLANALISRGLNVW
;
A
#
# COMPACT_ATOMS: atom_id res chain seq x y z
N MET A 1 -10.05 -26.58 25.50
CA MET A 1 -10.15 -26.27 24.08
C MET A 1 -8.76 -26.06 23.53
N ASN A 2 -8.37 -26.84 22.55
CA ASN A 2 -7.07 -26.70 21.90
C ASN A 2 -7.18 -25.80 20.67
N PHE A 3 -6.43 -24.73 20.69
CA PHE A 3 -6.36 -23.81 19.57
C PHE A 3 -4.97 -23.16 19.47
N LEU A 4 -4.60 -22.77 18.27
CA LEU A 4 -3.42 -21.94 18.03
C LEU A 4 -3.84 -20.48 18.16
N GLN A 5 -3.05 -19.69 18.84
CA GLN A 5 -3.32 -18.27 19.01
C GLN A 5 -2.15 -17.42 18.52
N TYR A 6 -2.50 -16.30 17.91
CA TYR A 6 -1.54 -15.33 17.41
C TYR A 6 -1.97 -13.94 17.86
N ASP A 7 -1.11 -13.27 18.64
CA ASP A 7 -1.30 -11.88 19.02
C ASP A 7 -0.74 -10.99 17.89
N LEU A 8 -1.62 -10.31 17.17
CA LEU A 8 -1.23 -9.42 16.09
C LEU A 8 -0.79 -8.03 16.59
N GLY A 9 -1.02 -7.73 17.86
CA GLY A 9 -0.80 -6.41 18.40
C GLY A 9 -1.79 -5.38 17.88
N HIS A 10 -1.41 -4.11 17.91
CA HIS A 10 -2.23 -3.04 17.39
C HIS A 10 -2.20 -3.05 15.86
N ARG A 11 -3.37 -3.13 15.23
CA ARG A 11 -3.54 -3.13 13.77
C ARG A 11 -4.43 -1.98 13.35
N GLN A 12 -4.23 -1.52 12.12
CA GLN A 12 -5.02 -0.45 11.55
C GLN A 12 -6.07 -1.00 10.60
N ARG A 13 -7.16 -0.26 10.48
CA ARG A 13 -8.21 -0.57 9.51
C ARG A 13 -7.63 -0.72 8.10
N GLY A 14 -8.05 -1.76 7.41
CA GLY A 14 -7.64 -2.04 6.04
C GLY A 14 -6.45 -2.98 5.90
N GLU A 15 -5.69 -3.24 6.97
CA GLU A 15 -4.62 -4.24 6.92
C GLU A 15 -5.17 -5.64 6.64
N ILE A 16 -4.41 -6.46 5.94
CA ILE A 16 -4.79 -7.81 5.57
C ILE A 16 -4.00 -8.81 6.41
N VAL A 17 -4.72 -9.71 7.06
CA VAL A 17 -4.15 -10.84 7.79
C VAL A 17 -4.20 -12.07 6.90
N GLU A 18 -3.04 -12.61 6.56
CA GLU A 18 -2.91 -13.83 5.79
C GLU A 18 -2.56 -15.00 6.70
N VAL A 19 -3.40 -16.02 6.69
CA VAL A 19 -3.22 -17.23 7.48
C VAL A 19 -2.98 -18.40 6.53
N SER A 20 -1.80 -19.00 6.63
CA SER A 20 -1.45 -20.20 5.86
C SER A 20 -1.69 -21.43 6.74
N LEU A 21 -2.37 -22.43 6.18
CA LEU A 21 -2.75 -23.66 6.87
C LEU A 21 -2.20 -24.87 6.12
N THR A 22 -1.84 -25.92 6.85
CA THR A 22 -1.45 -27.20 6.27
C THR A 22 -2.65 -28.11 5.97
N SER A 23 -3.77 -27.87 6.66
CA SER A 23 -5.04 -28.57 6.43
C SER A 23 -6.21 -27.65 6.79
N GLY A 24 -7.43 -28.01 6.41
CA GLY A 24 -8.61 -27.22 6.75
C GLY A 24 -8.77 -27.03 8.26
N ALA A 25 -9.12 -25.83 8.67
CA ALA A 25 -9.30 -25.46 10.06
C ALA A 25 -10.27 -24.28 10.19
N ASN A 26 -10.74 -24.04 11.41
CA ASN A 26 -11.46 -22.80 11.71
C ASN A 26 -10.47 -21.67 11.98
N VAL A 27 -10.60 -20.59 11.25
CA VAL A 27 -9.77 -19.38 11.41
C VAL A 27 -10.67 -18.25 11.92
N ARG A 28 -10.30 -17.66 13.04
CA ARG A 28 -11.09 -16.61 13.68
C ARG A 28 -10.23 -15.39 13.98
N LEU A 29 -10.59 -14.28 13.37
CA LEU A 29 -9.98 -12.98 13.64
C LEU A 29 -10.87 -12.22 14.62
N MET A 30 -10.32 -11.83 15.75
CA MET A 30 -11.08 -11.25 16.85
C MET A 30 -10.34 -10.07 17.48
N THR A 31 -11.11 -9.15 18.06
CA THR A 31 -10.56 -8.13 18.94
C THR A 31 -10.09 -8.75 20.26
N GLY A 32 -9.34 -8.00 21.06
CA GLY A 32 -8.86 -8.51 22.36
C GLY A 32 -9.98 -8.93 23.30
N SER A 33 -11.08 -8.19 23.37
CA SER A 33 -12.24 -8.52 24.19
C SER A 33 -12.97 -9.77 23.71
N GLU A 34 -13.17 -9.89 22.39
CA GLU A 34 -13.81 -11.07 21.80
C GLU A 34 -12.94 -12.32 21.93
N PHE A 35 -11.64 -12.18 21.82
CA PHE A 35 -10.69 -13.26 22.04
C PHE A 35 -10.73 -13.76 23.49
N ASN A 36 -10.86 -12.84 24.45
CA ASN A 36 -11.03 -13.19 25.86
C ASN A 36 -12.31 -13.98 26.10
N ASN A 37 -13.42 -13.57 25.48
CA ASN A 37 -14.68 -14.30 25.51
C ASN A 37 -14.55 -15.70 24.90
N TYR A 38 -13.85 -15.79 23.76
CA TYR A 38 -13.57 -17.07 23.08
C TYR A 38 -12.81 -18.04 24.00
N LYS A 39 -11.74 -17.59 24.65
CA LYS A 39 -10.96 -18.42 25.56
C LYS A 39 -11.78 -18.94 26.76
N ASN A 40 -12.73 -18.14 27.22
CA ASN A 40 -13.58 -18.47 28.37
C ASN A 40 -14.87 -19.20 28.00
N GLY A 41 -15.01 -19.59 26.73
CA GLY A 41 -16.21 -20.26 26.22
C GLY A 41 -17.46 -19.39 26.19
N ARG A 42 -17.31 -18.07 26.24
CA ARG A 42 -18.40 -17.11 26.17
C ARG A 42 -18.76 -16.77 24.74
N LYS A 43 -19.94 -16.18 24.57
CA LYS A 43 -20.35 -15.65 23.27
C LYS A 43 -19.37 -14.58 22.78
N HIS A 44 -18.92 -14.70 21.55
CA HIS A 44 -17.94 -13.83 20.96
C HIS A 44 -18.23 -13.60 19.47
N ARG A 45 -17.73 -12.51 18.95
CA ARG A 45 -17.79 -12.19 17.52
C ARG A 45 -16.42 -12.44 16.89
N PHE A 46 -16.41 -12.87 15.65
CA PHE A 46 -15.19 -13.11 14.90
C PHE A 46 -15.40 -12.90 13.41
N ILE A 47 -14.32 -12.69 12.69
CA ILE A 47 -14.28 -12.66 11.24
C ILE A 47 -13.56 -13.92 10.77
N GLY A 48 -14.09 -14.58 9.75
CA GLY A 48 -13.55 -15.82 9.24
C GLY A 48 -14.52 -16.98 9.40
N GLY A 49 -14.02 -18.12 9.77
CA GLY A 49 -14.79 -19.36 9.92
C GLY A 49 -14.03 -20.56 9.39
N LEU A 50 -14.75 -21.57 8.91
CA LEU A 50 -14.15 -22.78 8.34
C LEU A 50 -13.40 -22.45 7.05
N ALA A 51 -12.09 -22.66 7.06
CA ALA A 51 -11.21 -22.50 5.92
C ALA A 51 -10.85 -23.87 5.35
N LYS A 52 -11.26 -24.12 4.14
CA LYS A 52 -10.96 -25.35 3.39
C LYS A 52 -9.74 -25.20 2.47
N ARG A 53 -9.32 -23.98 2.22
CA ARG A 53 -8.21 -23.63 1.33
C ARG A 53 -7.22 -22.72 2.05
N SER A 54 -5.99 -22.77 1.66
CA SER A 54 -4.90 -21.94 2.15
C SER A 54 -4.24 -21.20 0.98
N PRO A 55 -3.79 -19.96 1.17
CA PRO A 55 -3.94 -19.11 2.36
C PRO A 55 -5.33 -18.50 2.49
N VAL A 56 -5.69 -18.13 3.72
CA VAL A 56 -6.90 -17.36 4.04
C VAL A 56 -6.50 -15.92 4.28
N ARG A 57 -7.21 -14.98 3.67
CA ARG A 57 -6.98 -13.55 3.85
C ARG A 57 -8.20 -12.91 4.50
N LEU A 58 -7.95 -12.22 5.61
CA LEU A 58 -8.97 -11.51 6.37
C LEU A 58 -8.58 -10.05 6.51
N GLN A 59 -9.52 -9.16 6.31
CA GLN A 59 -9.29 -7.72 6.42
C GLN A 59 -9.63 -7.22 7.82
N ILE A 60 -8.77 -6.39 8.39
CA ILE A 60 -9.02 -5.70 9.66
C ILE A 60 -10.08 -4.62 9.43
N PRO A 61 -11.26 -4.70 10.07
CA PRO A 61 -12.35 -3.77 9.82
C PRO A 61 -12.24 -2.46 10.61
N SER A 62 -11.46 -2.44 11.68
CA SER A 62 -11.29 -1.26 12.53
C SER A 62 -9.94 -1.29 13.24
N SER A 63 -9.40 -0.13 13.56
CA SER A 63 -8.15 -0.02 14.31
C SER A 63 -8.32 -0.53 15.74
N GLY A 64 -7.33 -1.24 16.24
CA GLY A 64 -7.32 -1.80 17.59
C GLY A 64 -6.39 -2.99 17.70
N ARG A 65 -6.45 -3.66 18.85
CA ARG A 65 -5.67 -4.88 19.08
C ARG A 65 -6.45 -6.09 18.58
N TRP A 66 -5.80 -6.91 17.77
CA TRP A 66 -6.41 -8.05 17.09
C TRP A 66 -5.65 -9.35 17.38
N TYR A 67 -6.40 -10.44 17.35
CA TYR A 67 -5.91 -11.80 17.57
C TYR A 67 -6.45 -12.72 16.50
N VAL A 68 -5.66 -13.73 16.15
CA VAL A 68 -6.11 -14.84 15.32
C VAL A 68 -6.11 -16.12 16.16
N ALA A 69 -7.20 -16.84 16.15
CA ALA A 69 -7.30 -18.18 16.69
C ALA A 69 -7.56 -19.18 15.56
N VAL A 70 -6.84 -20.29 15.60
CA VAL A 70 -7.01 -21.41 14.67
C VAL A 70 -7.33 -22.65 15.48
N ASP A 71 -8.48 -23.26 15.23
CA ASP A 71 -8.92 -24.45 15.93
C ASP A 71 -9.46 -25.52 14.97
N MET A 72 -9.49 -26.73 15.44
CA MET A 72 -10.00 -27.89 14.73
C MET A 72 -11.38 -28.33 15.24
N GLN A 73 -12.10 -27.46 15.91
CA GLN A 73 -13.40 -27.79 16.51
C GLN A 73 -14.37 -28.32 15.46
N GLY A 74 -14.84 -29.52 15.64
CA GLY A 74 -15.68 -30.22 14.67
C GLY A 74 -14.95 -30.85 13.47
N LEU A 75 -13.63 -30.78 13.45
CA LEU A 75 -12.78 -31.33 12.39
C LEU A 75 -11.87 -32.42 12.94
N ARG A 76 -11.50 -33.36 12.05
CA ARG A 76 -10.54 -34.44 12.39
C ARG A 76 -9.14 -34.04 11.94
N GLY A 77 -8.12 -34.50 12.72
CA GLY A 77 -6.72 -34.30 12.42
C GLY A 77 -6.12 -33.10 13.10
N SER A 78 -5.03 -32.62 12.54
CA SER A 78 -4.28 -31.47 13.05
C SER A 78 -3.90 -30.53 11.90
N THR A 79 -3.67 -29.27 12.23
CA THR A 79 -3.18 -28.28 11.30
C THR A 79 -2.04 -27.48 11.91
N ASN A 80 -1.10 -27.09 11.08
CA ASN A 80 -0.14 -26.04 11.39
C ASN A 80 -0.56 -24.78 10.69
N ALA A 81 -0.37 -23.66 11.35
CA ALA A 81 -0.72 -22.35 10.79
C ALA A 81 0.45 -21.39 10.91
N SER A 82 0.55 -20.50 9.95
CA SER A 82 1.41 -19.32 10.02
C SER A 82 0.60 -18.08 9.69
N VAL A 83 0.88 -16.99 10.38
CA VAL A 83 0.15 -15.74 10.23
C VAL A 83 1.09 -14.63 9.79
N ARG A 84 0.68 -13.89 8.78
CA ARG A 84 1.39 -12.74 8.27
C ARG A 84 0.43 -11.57 8.11
N VAL A 85 0.86 -10.37 8.48
CA VAL A 85 0.09 -9.14 8.27
C VAL A 85 0.68 -8.39 7.08
N MET A 86 -0.18 -8.06 6.13
CA MET A 86 0.18 -7.27 4.96
C MET A 86 -0.44 -5.87 5.06
N PRO A 87 0.20 -4.84 4.49
CA PRO A 87 -0.43 -3.52 4.40
C PRO A 87 -1.75 -3.63 3.64
N GLY A 88 -2.72 -2.80 4.03
CA GLY A 88 -3.99 -2.71 3.33
C GLY A 88 -3.80 -2.29 1.87
N MET A 89 -4.82 -2.51 1.08
CA MET A 89 -4.83 -2.01 -0.29
C MET A 89 -4.60 -0.49 -0.25
N LEU A 90 -3.65 -0.04 -1.04
CA LEU A 90 -3.46 1.40 -1.25
C LEU A 90 -4.80 1.99 -1.74
N PRO A 91 -5.17 3.17 -1.25
CA PRO A 91 -6.34 3.84 -1.77
C PRO A 91 -6.20 3.97 -3.29
N GLU A 92 -7.28 3.71 -3.99
CA GLU A 92 -7.33 3.85 -5.44
C GLU A 92 -6.85 5.25 -5.82
N ILE A 93 -5.80 5.31 -6.62
CA ILE A 93 -5.27 6.57 -7.11
C ILE A 93 -6.35 7.14 -8.03
N GLN A 94 -7.01 8.20 -7.59
CA GLN A 94 -7.86 8.97 -8.48
C GLN A 94 -6.94 9.68 -9.47
N GLU A 95 -6.93 9.23 -10.69
CA GLU A 95 -6.26 9.94 -11.78
C GLU A 95 -6.96 11.29 -11.97
N ARG A 96 -6.36 12.34 -11.44
CA ARG A 96 -6.79 13.71 -11.77
C ARG A 96 -6.16 14.11 -13.08
N PRO A 97 -6.93 14.68 -14.01
CA PRO A 97 -6.33 15.28 -15.19
C PRO A 97 -5.24 16.26 -14.77
N LEU A 98 -4.12 16.25 -15.47
CA LEU A 98 -3.01 17.18 -15.19
C LEU A 98 -3.44 18.65 -15.22
N SER A 99 -4.47 18.96 -16.00
CA SER A 99 -5.09 20.29 -16.06
C SER A 99 -5.73 20.77 -14.74
N GLU A 100 -6.05 19.86 -13.84
CA GLU A 100 -6.61 20.20 -12.53
C GLU A 100 -5.54 20.41 -11.43
N ILE A 101 -4.26 20.20 -11.77
CA ILE A 101 -3.16 20.44 -10.83
C ILE A 101 -2.73 21.89 -10.94
N PRO A 102 -2.99 22.75 -9.94
CA PRO A 102 -2.72 24.20 -10.05
C PRO A 102 -1.27 24.53 -10.39
N SER A 103 -0.34 23.71 -9.97
CA SER A 103 1.10 23.91 -10.25
C SER A 103 1.50 23.65 -11.69
N LEU A 104 0.66 22.93 -12.46
CA LEU A 104 0.90 22.64 -13.87
C LEU A 104 0.02 23.46 -14.81
N VAL A 105 -0.97 24.16 -14.26
CA VAL A 105 -1.83 25.06 -15.04
C VAL A 105 -1.24 26.47 -14.97
N ARG A 106 -0.84 26.99 -16.10
CA ARG A 106 -0.55 28.43 -16.24
C ARG A 106 -1.77 29.10 -16.82
N ASP A 107 -2.40 29.94 -16.02
CA ASP A 107 -3.55 30.75 -16.46
C ASP A 107 -3.14 31.81 -17.48
N ASN A 108 -1.84 32.15 -17.50
CA ASN A 108 -1.28 33.14 -18.40
C ASN A 108 0.03 32.63 -18.98
N VAL A 109 -0.01 32.17 -20.21
CA VAL A 109 1.21 31.86 -20.97
C VAL A 109 1.64 33.17 -21.64
N PRO A 110 2.78 33.78 -21.24
CA PRO A 110 3.24 35.00 -21.88
C PRO A 110 3.46 34.72 -23.36
N SER A 111 2.98 35.61 -24.20
CA SER A 111 3.26 35.55 -25.66
C SER A 111 4.77 35.65 -25.91
N PRO A 112 5.26 35.13 -27.01
CA PRO A 112 6.68 35.27 -27.38
C PRO A 112 7.18 36.71 -27.40
N GLU A 113 6.30 37.66 -27.63
CA GLU A 113 6.60 39.10 -27.62
C GLU A 113 6.81 39.65 -26.21
N GLU A 114 6.10 39.11 -25.21
CA GLU A 114 6.26 39.50 -23.81
C GLU A 114 7.50 38.87 -23.15
N SER A 115 8.02 37.80 -23.71
CA SER A 115 9.21 37.09 -23.22
C SER A 115 10.54 37.74 -23.70
N GLY A 116 10.52 38.94 -24.26
CA GLY A 116 11.73 39.60 -24.70
C GLY A 116 12.36 39.04 -25.98
N GLY A 117 11.63 38.23 -26.73
CA GLY A 117 12.08 37.70 -28.03
C GLY A 117 13.08 36.56 -27.95
N GLU A 118 13.42 36.06 -26.79
CA GLU A 118 14.26 34.88 -26.66
C GLU A 118 13.42 33.62 -26.85
N THR A 119 13.63 32.97 -27.97
CA THR A 119 13.04 31.65 -28.24
C THR A 119 14.07 30.57 -27.96
N HIS A 120 13.67 29.58 -27.16
CA HIS A 120 14.51 28.43 -26.88
C HIS A 120 13.97 27.21 -27.58
N ASP A 121 14.84 26.49 -28.27
CA ASP A 121 14.50 25.26 -28.97
C ASP A 121 14.40 24.06 -28.04
N VAL A 122 15.18 24.11 -26.95
CA VAL A 122 15.31 23.00 -25.98
C VAL A 122 15.35 23.54 -24.58
N PHE A 123 14.59 22.90 -23.72
CA PHE A 123 14.61 23.07 -22.27
C PHE A 123 15.19 21.82 -21.60
N ILE A 124 16.21 21.98 -20.77
CA ILE A 124 16.82 20.88 -20.01
C ILE A 124 16.41 20.98 -18.55
N SER A 125 15.54 20.06 -18.12
CA SER A 125 15.21 19.92 -16.71
C SER A 125 16.18 18.94 -16.05
N HIS A 126 16.79 19.33 -14.94
CA HIS A 126 17.81 18.54 -14.27
C HIS A 126 17.82 18.77 -12.76
N ALA A 127 18.38 17.82 -12.03
CA ALA A 127 18.75 18.02 -10.62
C ALA A 127 20.05 18.84 -10.53
N SER A 128 20.20 19.60 -9.47
CA SER A 128 21.37 20.47 -9.27
C SER A 128 22.71 19.73 -9.30
N GLU A 129 22.69 18.47 -8.91
CA GLU A 129 23.87 17.60 -8.83
C GLU A 129 24.39 17.18 -10.21
N ASP A 130 23.52 17.11 -11.20
CA ASP A 130 23.86 16.67 -12.56
C ASP A 130 24.38 17.80 -13.47
N LYS A 131 24.38 19.03 -12.95
CA LYS A 131 24.63 20.23 -13.75
C LYS A 131 25.99 20.24 -14.45
N ASP A 132 27.02 19.87 -13.75
CA ASP A 132 28.39 19.97 -14.25
C ASP A 132 28.81 18.74 -15.08
N GLU A 133 28.35 17.56 -14.72
CA GLU A 133 28.77 16.32 -15.35
C GLU A 133 27.97 15.95 -16.59
N LEU A 134 26.66 16.23 -16.61
CA LEU A 134 25.77 15.80 -17.68
C LEU A 134 25.18 16.97 -18.46
N VAL A 135 24.70 18.00 -17.77
CA VAL A 135 23.90 19.06 -18.40
C VAL A 135 24.78 20.02 -19.21
N ARG A 136 25.93 20.45 -18.70
CA ARG A 136 26.82 21.36 -19.42
C ARG A 136 27.40 20.77 -20.71
N PRO A 137 27.91 19.52 -20.74
CA PRO A 137 28.36 18.90 -21.98
C PRO A 137 27.24 18.75 -22.99
N LEU A 138 26.03 18.36 -22.52
CA LEU A 138 24.85 18.22 -23.39
C LEU A 138 24.41 19.57 -23.97
N ALA A 139 24.32 20.62 -23.14
CA ALA A 139 23.97 21.95 -23.56
C ALA A 139 24.96 22.50 -24.59
N ASN A 140 26.27 22.34 -24.35
CA ASN A 140 27.31 22.76 -25.28
C ASN A 140 27.24 22.03 -26.62
N ALA A 141 26.93 20.72 -26.61
CA ALA A 141 26.75 19.93 -27.80
C ALA A 141 25.54 20.40 -28.63
N LEU A 142 24.43 20.77 -27.98
CA LEU A 142 23.25 21.30 -28.62
C LEU A 142 23.48 22.71 -29.19
N ILE A 143 24.13 23.57 -28.43
CA ILE A 143 24.51 24.93 -28.89
C ILE A 143 25.42 24.86 -30.10
N SER A 144 26.40 23.96 -30.12
CA SER A 144 27.30 23.77 -31.28
C SER A 144 26.56 23.30 -32.53
N ARG A 145 25.38 22.78 -32.41
CA ARG A 145 24.47 22.40 -33.52
C ARG A 145 23.52 23.52 -33.91
N GLY A 146 23.63 24.69 -33.32
CA GLY A 146 22.82 25.86 -33.65
C GLY A 146 21.47 25.92 -32.93
N LEU A 147 21.30 25.15 -31.87
CA LEU A 147 20.07 25.16 -31.06
C LEU A 147 20.20 26.12 -29.86
N ASN A 148 19.14 26.84 -29.58
CA ASN A 148 19.05 27.68 -28.38
C ASN A 148 18.59 26.82 -27.18
N VAL A 149 19.42 26.76 -26.15
CA VAL A 149 19.17 25.96 -24.95
C VAL A 149 18.91 26.88 -23.76
N TRP A 150 17.89 26.53 -22.98
CA TRP A 150 17.52 27.24 -21.78
C TRP A 150 17.63 26.29 -20.57
#